data_bf6aaa08f0991653440a60cb7ba1e440
#
_entry.id   bf6aaa08f0991653440a60cb7ba1e440
#
_cell.length_a   1.000
_cell.length_b   1.000
_cell.length_c   1.000
_cell.angle_alpha   90.00
_cell.angle_beta   90.00
_cell.angle_gamma   90.00
#
_symmetry.space_group_name_H-M   'P 1'
#
loop_
_entity.id
_entity.type
_entity.pdbx_description
1 polymer ?
#
loop_
_entity_poly.entity_id
_entity_poly.type
_entity_poly.pdbx_seq_one_letter_code
_entity_poly.pdbx_strand_id
1 'polypeptide(L)'
;LGGKGRGLAFIDNMVKRHVEFDEFENATVVIPKTVVLCTDIFDEFMDTNSLYQVALSDADDDTILKAFLRAKLPDRLVEDFFAFFDVVKSPIAIRSSSLLEDSHYQPFAGIYSTYMIPYLDDKYEMLRMLSDAIKGVYASVFFRDSKAYMQATSNVIDQEKMAVILQQVVGTQYGDRFYPSISGVARSLNYYPIGDEKAEEGTVSLALGLGKYIVDGGLTLRVCPYHPNQVLQTSEMEIALRETQTQFYALDLKNTGCLLYTSPSPR
;
A
#
# COMPACT_ATOMS: atom_id res chain seq x y z
N LEU A 1 -11.91 -10.29 4.00
CA LEU A 1 -10.52 -9.80 4.08
C LEU A 1 -10.02 -9.16 2.77
N GLY A 2 -10.68 -9.41 1.64
CA GLY A 2 -10.16 -9.07 0.31
C GLY A 2 -8.91 -9.87 -0.08
N GLY A 3 -8.37 -9.60 -1.28
CA GLY A 3 -7.23 -10.32 -1.83
C GLY A 3 -5.94 -10.09 -1.06
N LYS A 4 -5.51 -8.82 -0.94
CA LYS A 4 -4.28 -8.45 -0.21
C LYS A 4 -4.29 -8.90 1.26
N GLY A 5 -5.45 -8.78 1.96
CA GLY A 5 -5.57 -9.22 3.35
C GLY A 5 -5.37 -10.71 3.52
N ARG A 6 -5.90 -11.53 2.59
CA ARG A 6 -5.68 -12.99 2.58
C ARG A 6 -4.23 -13.34 2.28
N GLY A 7 -3.62 -12.66 1.31
CA GLY A 7 -2.21 -12.84 0.97
C GLY A 7 -1.28 -12.55 2.15
N LEU A 8 -1.51 -11.44 2.87
CA LEU A 8 -0.74 -11.10 4.06
C LEU A 8 -0.88 -12.15 5.18
N ALA A 9 -2.09 -12.63 5.45
CA ALA A 9 -2.30 -13.68 6.44
C ALA A 9 -1.63 -15.00 6.06
N PHE A 10 -1.61 -15.34 4.77
CA PHE A 10 -0.91 -16.51 4.26
C PHE A 10 0.61 -16.38 4.44
N ILE A 11 1.19 -15.24 4.05
CA ILE A 11 2.64 -15.01 4.17
C ILE A 11 3.07 -14.98 5.64
N ASP A 12 2.29 -14.34 6.53
CA ASP A 12 2.58 -14.34 7.97
C ASP A 12 2.65 -15.75 8.54
N ASN A 13 1.71 -16.61 8.14
CA ASN A 13 1.70 -18.01 8.54
C ASN A 13 2.89 -18.80 7.98
N MET A 14 3.28 -18.52 6.73
CA MET A 14 4.48 -19.12 6.13
C MET A 14 5.75 -18.69 6.88
N VAL A 15 5.95 -17.40 7.09
CA VAL A 15 7.13 -16.87 7.80
C VAL A 15 7.25 -17.50 9.19
N LYS A 16 6.15 -17.63 9.94
CA LYS A 16 6.15 -18.24 11.28
C LYS A 16 6.41 -19.76 11.29
N ARG A 17 6.22 -20.44 10.17
CA ARG A 17 6.44 -21.91 10.09
C ARG A 17 7.83 -22.28 9.58
N HIS A 18 8.52 -21.37 8.93
CA HIS A 18 9.82 -21.62 8.31
C HIS A 18 10.94 -21.04 9.18
N VAL A 19 11.59 -21.90 9.95
CA VAL A 19 12.68 -21.54 10.88
C VAL A 19 13.90 -20.96 10.15
N GLU A 20 14.03 -21.19 8.85
CA GLU A 20 15.11 -20.64 8.01
C GLU A 20 15.11 -19.10 8.01
N PHE A 21 13.95 -18.47 8.28
CA PHE A 21 13.86 -17.01 8.41
C PHE A 21 14.44 -16.48 9.73
N ASP A 22 14.68 -17.32 10.73
CA ASP A 22 15.27 -16.96 12.01
C ASP A 22 16.80 -17.12 12.03
N GLU A 23 17.42 -17.65 10.95
CA GLU A 23 18.87 -17.94 10.86
C GLU A 23 19.72 -16.69 10.57
N PHE A 24 19.11 -15.54 10.33
CA PHE A 24 19.84 -14.32 10.03
C PHE A 24 20.31 -13.62 11.33
N GLU A 25 21.61 -13.64 11.63
CA GLU A 25 22.17 -13.06 12.86
C GLU A 25 21.83 -11.58 13.10
N ASN A 26 21.68 -10.78 12.03
CA ASN A 26 21.51 -9.33 12.10
C ASN A 26 20.22 -8.84 11.40
N ALA A 27 19.31 -9.74 11.06
CA ALA A 27 18.06 -9.39 10.38
C ALA A 27 16.89 -10.25 10.91
N THR A 28 15.74 -9.64 11.05
CA THR A 28 14.51 -10.34 11.41
C THR A 28 13.52 -10.23 10.27
N VAL A 29 13.01 -11.36 9.79
CA VAL A 29 11.98 -11.42 8.75
C VAL A 29 10.62 -11.40 9.38
N VAL A 30 9.88 -10.31 9.20
CA VAL A 30 8.56 -10.12 9.82
C VAL A 30 7.57 -9.49 8.85
N ILE A 31 6.28 -9.79 9.05
CA ILE A 31 5.21 -8.99 8.49
C ILE A 31 4.99 -7.78 9.41
N PRO A 32 4.99 -6.54 8.89
CA PRO A 32 4.67 -5.37 9.69
C PRO A 32 3.31 -5.51 10.37
N LYS A 33 3.15 -4.93 11.56
CA LYS A 33 1.88 -4.99 12.29
C LYS A 33 0.73 -4.54 11.42
N THR A 34 -0.28 -5.40 11.30
CA THR A 34 -1.36 -5.24 10.34
C THR A 34 -2.70 -5.56 10.99
N VAL A 35 -3.68 -4.71 10.75
CA VAL A 35 -5.11 -4.92 11.06
C VAL A 35 -5.90 -4.81 9.76
N VAL A 36 -6.93 -5.63 9.61
CA VAL A 36 -7.80 -5.59 8.44
C VAL A 36 -9.23 -5.29 8.88
N LEU A 37 -9.77 -4.18 8.41
CA LEU A 37 -11.20 -3.91 8.46
C LEU A 37 -11.87 -4.73 7.37
N CYS A 38 -12.68 -5.70 7.78
CA CYS A 38 -13.36 -6.61 6.85
C CYS A 38 -14.50 -5.92 6.10
N THR A 39 -15.02 -6.57 5.09
CA THR A 39 -16.05 -6.01 4.20
C THR A 39 -17.40 -5.76 4.89
N ASP A 40 -17.66 -6.39 6.03
CA ASP A 40 -18.83 -6.11 6.87
C ASP A 40 -18.83 -4.67 7.42
N ILE A 41 -17.63 -4.14 7.73
CA ILE A 41 -17.49 -2.73 8.15
C ILE A 41 -17.84 -1.78 7.00
N PHE A 42 -17.44 -2.13 5.79
CA PHE A 42 -17.81 -1.36 4.60
C PHE A 42 -19.32 -1.36 4.39
N ASP A 43 -19.95 -2.54 4.45
CA ASP A 43 -21.41 -2.66 4.29
C ASP A 43 -22.15 -1.84 5.36
N GLU A 44 -21.77 -1.99 6.63
CA GLU A 44 -22.35 -1.22 7.75
C GLU A 44 -22.18 0.29 7.54
N PHE A 45 -21.01 0.74 7.10
CA PHE A 45 -20.74 2.16 6.83
C PHE A 45 -21.60 2.70 5.69
N MET A 46 -21.73 1.96 4.59
CA MET A 46 -22.53 2.34 3.44
C MET A 46 -24.01 2.41 3.77
N ASP A 47 -24.54 1.41 4.47
CA ASP A 47 -25.95 1.29 4.81
C ASP A 47 -26.37 2.32 5.86
N THR A 48 -25.61 2.45 6.95
CA THR A 48 -25.92 3.38 8.05
C THR A 48 -25.96 4.83 7.59
N ASN A 49 -25.09 5.20 6.63
CA ASN A 49 -25.02 6.56 6.11
C ASN A 49 -25.79 6.76 4.77
N SER A 50 -26.49 5.73 4.27
CA SER A 50 -27.25 5.78 3.00
C SER A 50 -26.41 6.28 1.81
N LEU A 51 -25.14 5.85 1.73
CA LEU A 51 -24.17 6.39 0.76
C LEU A 51 -24.35 5.85 -0.67
N TYR A 52 -25.02 4.72 -0.87
CA TYR A 52 -25.18 4.14 -2.20
C TYR A 52 -25.81 5.08 -3.21
N GLN A 53 -26.73 5.95 -2.77
CA GLN A 53 -27.39 6.90 -3.66
C GLN A 53 -26.39 7.87 -4.32
N VAL A 54 -25.49 8.46 -3.54
CA VAL A 54 -24.46 9.38 -4.07
C VAL A 54 -23.32 8.62 -4.75
N ALA A 55 -22.93 7.48 -4.20
CA ALA A 55 -21.85 6.66 -4.72
C ALA A 55 -22.10 6.14 -6.14
N LEU A 56 -23.33 5.69 -6.42
CA LEU A 56 -23.73 5.15 -7.73
C LEU A 56 -24.22 6.23 -8.71
N SER A 57 -24.32 7.50 -8.28
CA SER A 57 -24.73 8.59 -9.16
C SER A 57 -23.61 8.99 -10.14
N ASP A 58 -23.92 9.90 -11.06
CA ASP A 58 -22.96 10.54 -11.97
C ASP A 58 -22.21 11.72 -11.34
N ALA A 59 -22.23 11.84 -10.00
CA ALA A 59 -21.50 12.88 -9.27
C ALA A 59 -19.98 12.76 -9.53
N ASP A 60 -19.29 13.89 -9.50
CA ASP A 60 -17.82 13.92 -9.60
C ASP A 60 -17.14 13.33 -8.36
N ASP A 61 -15.86 12.98 -8.50
CA ASP A 61 -15.08 12.32 -7.45
C ASP A 61 -14.98 13.17 -6.18
N ASP A 62 -14.94 14.52 -6.31
CA ASP A 62 -14.87 15.44 -5.18
C ASP A 62 -16.18 15.47 -4.39
N THR A 63 -17.31 15.45 -5.08
CA THR A 63 -18.64 15.38 -4.45
C THR A 63 -18.82 14.03 -3.72
N ILE A 64 -18.44 12.92 -4.33
CA ILE A 64 -18.46 11.59 -3.70
C ILE A 64 -17.56 11.59 -2.47
N LEU A 65 -16.31 12.03 -2.59
CA LEU A 65 -15.37 12.08 -1.48
C LEU A 65 -15.90 12.91 -0.31
N LYS A 66 -16.44 14.11 -0.57
CA LYS A 66 -17.04 14.96 0.47
C LYS A 66 -18.20 14.31 1.19
N ALA A 67 -19.06 13.57 0.48
CA ALA A 67 -20.14 12.82 1.10
C ALA A 67 -19.61 11.73 2.05
N PHE A 68 -18.60 10.97 1.62
CA PHE A 68 -17.97 9.93 2.44
C PHE A 68 -17.23 10.52 3.66
N LEU A 69 -16.52 11.62 3.50
CA LEU A 69 -15.80 12.26 4.61
C LEU A 69 -16.77 12.80 5.70
N ARG A 70 -17.97 13.23 5.33
CA ARG A 70 -19.01 13.66 6.28
C ARG A 70 -19.70 12.51 6.99
N ALA A 71 -19.67 11.33 6.41
CA ALA A 71 -20.28 10.13 6.97
C ALA A 71 -19.54 9.65 8.23
N LYS A 72 -20.21 8.87 9.08
CA LYS A 72 -19.68 8.40 10.35
C LYS A 72 -19.31 6.92 10.27
N LEU A 73 -18.05 6.59 10.59
CA LEU A 73 -17.65 5.19 10.81
C LEU A 73 -18.34 4.62 12.06
N PRO A 74 -18.52 3.28 12.16
CA PRO A 74 -19.09 2.66 13.34
C PRO A 74 -18.32 2.99 14.63
N ASP A 75 -19.01 3.48 15.67
CA ASP A 75 -18.40 3.94 16.92
C ASP A 75 -17.59 2.85 17.64
N ARG A 76 -17.97 1.59 17.46
CA ARG A 76 -17.27 0.44 18.05
C ARG A 76 -15.82 0.30 17.61
N LEU A 77 -15.42 0.90 16.48
CA LEU A 77 -14.05 0.85 15.98
C LEU A 77 -13.09 1.77 16.74
N VAL A 78 -13.59 2.72 17.51
CA VAL A 78 -12.76 3.73 18.19
C VAL A 78 -11.80 3.09 19.19
N GLU A 79 -12.29 2.15 19.99
CA GLU A 79 -11.48 1.44 20.97
C GLU A 79 -10.43 0.56 20.30
N ASP A 80 -10.79 -0.13 19.21
CA ASP A 80 -9.88 -0.95 18.42
C ASP A 80 -8.77 -0.10 17.79
N PHE A 81 -9.09 1.10 17.27
CA PHE A 81 -8.10 2.03 16.72
C PHE A 81 -7.15 2.55 17.80
N PHE A 82 -7.65 2.90 18.99
CA PHE A 82 -6.79 3.31 20.08
C PHE A 82 -5.86 2.17 20.53
N ALA A 83 -6.35 0.95 20.63
CA ALA A 83 -5.51 -0.22 20.92
C ALA A 83 -4.43 -0.43 19.84
N PHE A 84 -4.78 -0.22 18.56
CA PHE A 84 -3.82 -0.29 17.46
C PHE A 84 -2.75 0.80 17.58
N PHE A 85 -3.11 2.04 17.92
CA PHE A 85 -2.16 3.14 18.14
C PHE A 85 -1.25 2.91 19.35
N ASP A 86 -1.70 2.14 20.35
CA ASP A 86 -0.83 1.79 21.49
C ASP A 86 0.29 0.83 21.10
N VAL A 87 0.06 0.01 20.09
CA VAL A 87 1.00 -1.01 19.61
C VAL A 87 1.85 -0.50 18.45
N VAL A 88 1.33 0.40 17.60
CA VAL A 88 2.01 0.93 16.40
C VAL A 88 2.42 2.37 16.64
N LYS A 89 3.71 2.60 16.90
CA LYS A 89 4.32 3.91 17.15
C LYS A 89 5.12 4.41 15.93
N SER A 90 4.54 4.25 14.75
CA SER A 90 5.13 4.66 13.47
C SER A 90 4.02 5.07 12.51
N PRO A 91 4.31 5.67 11.35
CA PRO A 91 3.31 5.96 10.33
C PRO A 91 2.52 4.71 9.94
N ILE A 92 1.27 4.92 9.53
CA ILE A 92 0.34 3.85 9.15
C ILE A 92 -0.03 4.03 7.68
N ALA A 93 0.09 2.95 6.90
CA ALA A 93 -0.44 2.86 5.55
C ALA A 93 -1.87 2.32 5.59
N ILE A 94 -2.78 3.00 4.91
CA ILE A 94 -4.18 2.65 4.76
C ILE A 94 -4.38 2.23 3.31
N ARG A 95 -4.64 0.95 3.08
CA ARG A 95 -4.62 0.34 1.75
C ARG A 95 -5.94 -0.36 1.45
N SER A 96 -6.38 -0.25 0.22
CA SER A 96 -7.48 -1.06 -0.31
C SER A 96 -7.16 -2.55 -0.31
N SER A 97 -8.17 -3.38 -0.13
CA SER A 97 -8.09 -4.83 -0.27
C SER A 97 -9.43 -5.38 -0.79
N SER A 98 -9.66 -5.25 -2.07
CA SER A 98 -10.81 -5.82 -2.73
C SER A 98 -10.53 -7.23 -3.26
N LEU A 99 -11.58 -7.92 -3.70
CA LEU A 99 -11.42 -9.22 -4.38
C LEU A 99 -10.92 -9.05 -5.82
N LEU A 100 -11.25 -7.93 -6.46
CA LEU A 100 -10.90 -7.67 -7.86
C LEU A 100 -9.43 -7.31 -8.04
N GLU A 101 -8.77 -6.71 -7.02
CA GLU A 101 -7.37 -6.30 -7.11
C GLU A 101 -6.41 -7.46 -7.40
N ASP A 102 -6.74 -8.67 -6.97
CA ASP A 102 -5.92 -9.88 -7.18
C ASP A 102 -6.51 -10.80 -8.26
N SER A 103 -7.36 -10.29 -9.13
CA SER A 103 -7.90 -11.07 -10.24
C SER A 103 -6.79 -11.40 -11.25
N HIS A 104 -6.58 -12.69 -11.53
CA HIS A 104 -5.60 -13.15 -12.53
C HIS A 104 -5.95 -12.73 -13.95
N TYR A 105 -7.22 -12.47 -14.22
CA TYR A 105 -7.70 -12.18 -15.58
C TYR A 105 -7.79 -10.68 -15.89
N GLN A 106 -7.93 -9.85 -14.86
CA GLN A 106 -8.14 -8.41 -15.00
C GLN A 106 -7.53 -7.70 -13.79
N PRO A 107 -6.24 -7.33 -13.84
CA PRO A 107 -5.56 -6.73 -12.69
C PRO A 107 -6.11 -5.34 -12.39
N PHE A 108 -6.58 -5.15 -11.17
CA PHE A 108 -7.11 -3.89 -10.62
C PHE A 108 -6.05 -3.07 -9.88
N ALA A 109 -4.77 -3.34 -10.15
CA ALA A 109 -3.68 -2.72 -9.42
C ALA A 109 -3.63 -1.20 -9.65
N GLY A 110 -3.58 -0.43 -8.56
CA GLY A 110 -3.37 1.03 -8.61
C GLY A 110 -4.61 1.88 -8.88
N ILE A 111 -5.81 1.27 -9.00
CA ILE A 111 -7.06 1.99 -9.25
C ILE A 111 -7.60 2.61 -7.96
N TYR A 112 -7.53 1.87 -6.84
CA TYR A 112 -7.99 2.35 -5.55
C TYR A 112 -6.94 3.16 -4.80
N SER A 113 -7.40 4.12 -4.01
CA SER A 113 -6.52 5.01 -3.25
C SER A 113 -5.78 4.29 -2.13
N THR A 114 -4.54 4.71 -1.91
CA THR A 114 -3.72 4.34 -0.75
C THR A 114 -3.31 5.61 -0.03
N TYR A 115 -3.45 5.62 1.29
CA TYR A 115 -3.05 6.76 2.13
C TYR A 115 -1.97 6.34 3.11
N MET A 116 -1.17 7.30 3.57
CA MET A 116 -0.25 7.14 4.68
C MET A 116 -0.47 8.30 5.64
N ILE A 117 -0.60 8.00 6.92
CA ILE A 117 -0.69 9.00 7.98
C ILE A 117 0.55 8.94 8.87
N PRO A 118 1.10 10.08 9.33
CA PRO A 118 2.19 10.10 10.28
C PRO A 118 1.74 9.57 11.65
N TYR A 119 2.68 9.19 12.49
CA TYR A 119 2.40 8.97 13.89
C TYR A 119 2.39 10.32 14.62
N LEU A 120 1.37 10.55 15.45
CA LEU A 120 1.23 11.71 16.33
C LEU A 120 0.97 11.22 17.76
N ASP A 121 1.40 12.00 18.75
CA ASP A 121 1.13 11.71 20.17
C ASP A 121 -0.35 11.93 20.53
N ASP A 122 -1.03 12.81 19.82
CA ASP A 122 -2.48 13.03 19.97
C ASP A 122 -3.27 11.92 19.26
N LYS A 123 -3.80 11.00 20.07
CA LYS A 123 -4.61 9.87 19.59
C LYS A 123 -5.91 10.31 18.90
N TYR A 124 -6.49 11.46 19.29
CA TYR A 124 -7.73 11.93 18.68
C TYR A 124 -7.46 12.53 17.30
N GLU A 125 -6.34 13.22 17.13
CA GLU A 125 -5.93 13.70 15.82
C GLU A 125 -5.58 12.52 14.90
N MET A 126 -4.86 11.51 15.40
CA MET A 126 -4.63 10.27 14.67
C MET A 126 -5.93 9.57 14.28
N LEU A 127 -6.91 9.49 15.19
CA LEU A 127 -8.22 8.90 14.91
C LEU A 127 -8.95 9.63 13.78
N ARG A 128 -8.91 10.96 13.79
CA ARG A 128 -9.51 11.79 12.74
C ARG A 128 -8.84 11.49 11.39
N MET A 129 -7.50 11.55 11.34
CA MET A 129 -6.75 11.28 10.10
C MET A 129 -6.98 9.86 9.58
N LEU A 130 -6.97 8.86 10.48
CA LEU A 130 -7.23 7.46 10.12
C LEU A 130 -8.66 7.29 9.57
N SER A 131 -9.65 7.89 10.26
CA SER A 131 -11.05 7.83 9.82
C SER A 131 -11.23 8.45 8.43
N ASP A 132 -10.63 9.61 8.19
CA ASP A 132 -10.71 10.29 6.89
C ASP A 132 -10.01 9.47 5.79
N ALA A 133 -8.86 8.85 6.09
CA ALA A 133 -8.16 7.98 5.15
C ALA A 133 -8.97 6.71 4.80
N ILE A 134 -9.59 6.06 5.78
CA ILE A 134 -10.47 4.90 5.55
C ILE A 134 -11.65 5.28 4.64
N LYS A 135 -12.32 6.40 4.95
CA LYS A 135 -13.42 6.92 4.14
C LYS A 135 -12.98 7.27 2.72
N GLY A 136 -11.76 7.80 2.56
CA GLY A 136 -11.17 8.06 1.25
C GLY A 136 -10.93 6.79 0.44
N VAL A 137 -10.45 5.71 1.09
CA VAL A 137 -10.33 4.39 0.44
C VAL A 137 -11.71 3.88 0.02
N TYR A 138 -12.71 3.96 0.89
CA TYR A 138 -14.07 3.54 0.55
C TYR A 138 -14.67 4.36 -0.60
N ALA A 139 -14.48 5.69 -0.61
CA ALA A 139 -14.95 6.55 -1.68
C ALA A 139 -14.31 6.21 -3.03
N SER A 140 -13.02 5.80 -3.04
CA SER A 140 -12.28 5.52 -4.27
C SER A 140 -12.84 4.34 -5.08
N VAL A 141 -13.64 3.48 -4.46
CA VAL A 141 -14.40 2.42 -5.16
C VAL A 141 -15.33 3.03 -6.22
N PHE A 142 -15.90 4.19 -5.94
CA PHE A 142 -16.94 4.84 -6.74
C PHE A 142 -16.41 6.02 -7.56
N PHE A 143 -15.10 6.24 -7.62
CA PHE A 143 -14.51 7.27 -8.45
C PHE A 143 -14.61 6.93 -9.93
N ARG A 144 -14.50 7.94 -10.77
CA ARG A 144 -14.66 7.86 -12.21
C ARG A 144 -13.84 6.74 -12.84
N ASP A 145 -12.55 6.64 -12.47
CA ASP A 145 -11.65 5.63 -13.04
C ASP A 145 -12.05 4.22 -12.63
N SER A 146 -12.47 4.04 -11.37
CA SER A 146 -13.00 2.76 -10.87
C SER A 146 -14.27 2.35 -11.61
N LYS A 147 -15.23 3.29 -11.76
CA LYS A 147 -16.47 3.06 -12.50
C LYS A 147 -16.20 2.69 -13.96
N ALA A 148 -15.33 3.45 -14.63
CA ALA A 148 -14.98 3.20 -16.03
C ALA A 148 -14.33 1.81 -16.23
N TYR A 149 -13.43 1.44 -15.31
CA TYR A 149 -12.77 0.14 -15.34
C TYR A 149 -13.77 -1.01 -15.13
N MET A 150 -14.67 -0.90 -14.16
CA MET A 150 -15.67 -1.92 -13.88
C MET A 150 -16.64 -2.10 -15.07
N GLN A 151 -17.04 -1.00 -15.72
CA GLN A 151 -17.85 -1.06 -16.94
C GLN A 151 -17.12 -1.77 -18.09
N ALA A 152 -15.82 -1.51 -18.24
CA ALA A 152 -14.99 -2.16 -19.27
C ALA A 152 -14.75 -3.65 -19.02
N THR A 153 -14.84 -4.11 -17.77
CA THR A 153 -14.55 -5.48 -17.35
C THR A 153 -15.79 -6.33 -17.06
N SER A 154 -16.98 -5.81 -17.32
CA SER A 154 -18.27 -6.47 -17.05
C SER A 154 -18.48 -6.82 -15.55
N ASN A 155 -17.78 -6.17 -14.65
CA ASN A 155 -17.99 -6.28 -13.21
C ASN A 155 -19.11 -5.32 -12.78
N VAL A 156 -19.81 -5.67 -11.72
CA VAL A 156 -20.93 -4.89 -11.20
C VAL A 156 -20.48 -4.12 -9.98
N ILE A 157 -20.44 -2.78 -10.09
CA ILE A 157 -19.89 -1.88 -9.07
C ILE A 157 -20.62 -1.93 -7.72
N ASP A 158 -21.92 -2.19 -7.71
CA ASP A 158 -22.74 -2.31 -6.49
C ASP A 158 -22.48 -3.61 -5.72
N GLN A 159 -21.78 -4.57 -6.33
CA GLN A 159 -21.35 -5.81 -5.69
C GLN A 159 -19.91 -5.75 -5.18
N GLU A 160 -19.17 -4.70 -5.53
CA GLU A 160 -17.82 -4.54 -5.03
C GLU A 160 -17.80 -4.15 -3.55
N LYS A 161 -17.08 -4.93 -2.75
CA LYS A 161 -16.93 -4.73 -1.32
C LYS A 161 -15.48 -4.49 -0.98
N MET A 162 -15.24 -3.45 -0.19
CA MET A 162 -13.89 -3.02 0.15
C MET A 162 -13.52 -3.40 1.59
N ALA A 163 -12.50 -4.24 1.74
CA ALA A 163 -11.76 -4.33 2.99
C ALA A 163 -10.62 -3.32 3.00
N VAL A 164 -10.24 -2.84 4.19
CA VAL A 164 -9.14 -1.88 4.35
C VAL A 164 -8.06 -2.48 5.25
N ILE A 165 -6.82 -2.42 4.77
CA ILE A 165 -5.64 -2.84 5.52
C ILE A 165 -5.03 -1.61 6.19
N LEU A 166 -4.88 -1.66 7.51
CA LEU A 166 -4.11 -0.74 8.31
C LEU A 166 -2.77 -1.41 8.62
N GLN A 167 -1.68 -0.89 8.09
CA GLN A 167 -0.38 -1.53 8.20
C GLN A 167 0.70 -0.55 8.66
N GLN A 168 1.49 -0.96 9.62
CA GLN A 168 2.68 -0.25 10.05
C GLN A 168 3.61 0.01 8.86
N VAL A 169 4.03 1.26 8.67
CA VAL A 169 5.09 1.59 7.72
C VAL A 169 6.43 1.34 8.37
N VAL A 170 7.25 0.51 7.75
CA VAL A 170 8.62 0.23 8.19
C VAL A 170 9.55 1.33 7.69
N GLY A 171 10.42 1.83 8.55
CA GLY A 171 11.36 2.88 8.21
C GLY A 171 11.93 3.55 9.45
N THR A 172 12.68 4.61 9.22
CA THR A 172 13.30 5.44 10.26
C THR A 172 12.99 6.90 10.01
N GLN A 173 12.85 7.65 11.09
CA GLN A 173 12.68 9.10 11.01
C GLN A 173 14.04 9.78 10.88
N TYR A 174 14.16 10.64 9.87
CA TYR A 174 15.30 11.51 9.61
C TYR A 174 14.81 12.97 9.56
N GLY A 175 14.92 13.66 10.69
CA GLY A 175 14.35 15.00 10.85
C GLY A 175 12.83 14.97 10.63
N ASP A 176 12.36 15.66 9.61
CA ASP A 176 10.93 15.76 9.26
C ASP A 176 10.49 14.72 8.22
N ARG A 177 11.34 13.76 7.88
CA ARG A 177 11.08 12.74 6.89
C ARG A 177 11.12 11.35 7.50
N PHE A 178 10.24 10.47 7.02
CA PHE A 178 10.21 9.07 7.42
C PHE A 178 10.28 8.18 6.17
N TYR A 179 11.26 7.28 6.13
CA TYR A 179 11.44 6.34 5.02
C TYR A 179 12.28 5.13 5.43
N PRO A 180 12.12 3.97 4.77
CA PRO A 180 13.01 2.83 4.92
C PRO A 180 14.34 3.07 4.20
N SER A 181 15.43 2.52 4.71
CA SER A 181 16.74 2.58 4.06
C SER A 181 16.74 1.90 2.69
N ILE A 182 15.98 0.80 2.55
CA ILE A 182 15.84 0.05 1.31
C ILE A 182 14.40 -0.45 1.19
N SER A 183 13.81 -0.29 0.02
CA SER A 183 12.60 -0.98 -0.42
C SER A 183 12.92 -1.87 -1.61
N GLY A 184 12.15 -2.94 -1.80
CA GLY A 184 12.40 -3.84 -2.91
C GLY A 184 11.19 -4.67 -3.32
N VAL A 185 11.27 -5.20 -4.54
CA VAL A 185 10.35 -6.22 -5.06
C VAL A 185 11.17 -7.41 -5.51
N ALA A 186 10.99 -8.53 -4.83
CA ALA A 186 11.61 -9.80 -5.17
C ALA A 186 10.66 -10.65 -6.03
N ARG A 187 11.21 -11.34 -7.00
CA ARG A 187 10.51 -12.30 -7.86
C ARG A 187 11.29 -13.59 -7.89
N SER A 188 10.61 -14.72 -7.76
CA SER A 188 11.21 -16.06 -7.82
C SER A 188 11.67 -16.47 -9.22
N LEU A 189 11.20 -15.77 -10.27
CA LEU A 189 11.59 -16.01 -11.65
C LEU A 189 12.28 -14.79 -12.23
N ASN A 190 13.48 -14.99 -12.78
CA ASN A 190 14.22 -14.01 -13.56
C ASN A 190 13.88 -14.19 -15.03
N TYR A 191 13.06 -13.30 -15.58
CA TYR A 191 12.64 -13.35 -16.98
C TYR A 191 13.72 -12.95 -17.97
N TYR A 192 14.76 -12.24 -17.51
CA TYR A 192 15.85 -11.73 -18.34
C TYR A 192 17.19 -11.97 -17.65
N PRO A 193 17.67 -13.24 -17.61
CA PRO A 193 18.97 -13.57 -17.03
C PRO A 193 20.10 -12.86 -17.80
N ILE A 194 21.11 -12.40 -17.09
CA ILE A 194 22.28 -11.69 -17.64
C ILE A 194 23.53 -12.49 -17.29
N GLY A 195 24.41 -12.72 -18.29
CA GLY A 195 25.64 -13.48 -18.11
C GLY A 195 25.37 -14.91 -17.64
N ASP A 196 25.86 -15.28 -16.46
CA ASP A 196 25.75 -16.60 -15.89
C ASP A 196 24.49 -16.82 -15.03
N GLU A 197 23.63 -15.81 -14.92
CA GLU A 197 22.36 -15.92 -14.18
C GLU A 197 21.41 -16.95 -14.79
N LYS A 198 20.59 -17.59 -13.97
CA LYS A 198 19.55 -18.51 -14.38
C LYS A 198 18.15 -17.98 -14.04
N ALA A 199 17.17 -18.45 -14.80
CA ALA A 199 15.78 -18.02 -14.60
C ALA A 199 15.23 -18.35 -13.20
N GLU A 200 15.59 -19.52 -12.66
CA GLU A 200 15.16 -20.01 -11.35
C GLU A 200 15.81 -19.30 -10.15
N GLU A 201 16.85 -18.53 -10.36
CA GLU A 201 17.55 -17.79 -9.30
C GLU A 201 16.79 -16.53 -8.87
N GLY A 202 15.78 -16.13 -9.64
CA GLY A 202 14.97 -14.96 -9.34
C GLY A 202 15.70 -13.64 -9.55
N THR A 203 15.02 -12.57 -9.17
CA THR A 203 15.58 -11.20 -9.25
C THR A 203 14.95 -10.29 -8.21
N VAL A 204 15.68 -9.27 -7.79
CA VAL A 204 15.22 -8.25 -6.85
C VAL A 204 15.45 -6.88 -7.46
N SER A 205 14.43 -6.04 -7.41
CA SER A 205 14.52 -4.60 -7.72
C SER A 205 14.62 -3.83 -6.40
N LEU A 206 15.68 -3.05 -6.20
CA LEU A 206 15.97 -2.33 -4.98
C LEU A 206 15.97 -0.82 -5.20
N ALA A 207 15.46 -0.07 -4.24
CA ALA A 207 15.50 1.39 -4.21
C ALA A 207 15.60 1.94 -2.78
N LEU A 208 16.17 3.13 -2.63
CA LEU A 208 16.13 3.90 -1.39
C LEU A 208 14.72 4.50 -1.21
N GLY A 209 14.27 4.59 0.04
CA GLY A 209 13.02 5.26 0.39
C GLY A 209 11.77 4.37 0.25
N LEU A 210 10.60 4.99 0.21
CA LEU A 210 9.31 4.29 0.18
C LEU A 210 9.14 3.47 -1.10
N GLY A 211 8.65 2.24 -0.94
CA GLY A 211 8.43 1.28 -2.03
C GLY A 211 7.48 1.74 -3.14
N LYS A 212 6.68 2.79 -2.88
CA LYS A 212 5.88 3.47 -3.91
C LYS A 212 6.73 3.90 -5.12
N TYR A 213 7.97 4.33 -4.90
CA TYR A 213 8.88 4.69 -5.97
C TYR A 213 9.08 3.56 -7.00
N ILE A 214 9.16 2.31 -6.51
CA ILE A 214 9.31 1.13 -7.37
C ILE A 214 8.00 0.85 -8.12
N VAL A 215 6.87 0.95 -7.43
CA VAL A 215 5.53 0.71 -8.01
C VAL A 215 5.22 1.73 -9.10
N ASP A 216 5.63 2.98 -8.93
CA ASP A 216 5.46 4.05 -9.92
C ASP A 216 6.43 3.94 -11.12
N GLY A 217 7.27 2.90 -11.19
CA GLY A 217 8.19 2.67 -12.29
C GLY A 217 9.49 3.46 -12.20
N GLY A 218 9.89 3.89 -11.00
CA GLY A 218 11.17 4.55 -10.78
C GLY A 218 12.36 3.65 -11.10
N LEU A 219 13.52 4.26 -11.34
CA LEU A 219 14.77 3.54 -11.61
C LEU A 219 15.24 2.78 -10.37
N THR A 220 15.40 1.47 -10.50
CA THR A 220 15.78 0.57 -9.41
C THR A 220 17.06 -0.17 -9.74
N LEU A 221 17.85 -0.53 -8.74
CA LEU A 221 18.92 -1.51 -8.94
C LEU A 221 18.32 -2.90 -9.10
N ARG A 222 18.62 -3.54 -10.21
CA ARG A 222 18.26 -4.95 -10.44
C ARG A 222 19.41 -5.83 -9.99
N VAL A 223 19.13 -6.75 -9.08
CA VAL A 223 20.10 -7.67 -8.49
C VAL A 223 19.60 -9.11 -8.63
N CYS A 224 20.44 -10.01 -9.12
CA CYS A 224 20.22 -11.45 -8.97
C CYS A 224 20.78 -11.89 -7.60
N PRO A 225 19.98 -12.50 -6.71
CA PRO A 225 20.44 -12.90 -5.37
C PRO A 225 21.64 -13.82 -5.36
N TYR A 226 21.78 -14.69 -6.36
CA TYR A 226 22.90 -15.62 -6.51
C TYR A 226 24.16 -14.97 -7.07
N HIS A 227 24.01 -13.79 -7.72
CA HIS A 227 25.10 -13.01 -8.32
C HIS A 227 25.09 -11.55 -7.83
N PRO A 228 25.14 -11.26 -6.52
CA PRO A 228 24.90 -9.92 -5.97
C PRO A 228 25.94 -8.88 -6.42
N ASN A 229 27.11 -9.31 -6.87
CA ASN A 229 28.19 -8.44 -7.35
C ASN A 229 28.07 -8.11 -8.86
N GLN A 230 27.12 -8.72 -9.59
CA GLN A 230 26.90 -8.52 -11.02
C GLN A 230 25.70 -7.58 -11.23
N VAL A 231 25.87 -6.29 -10.96
CA VAL A 231 24.82 -5.30 -11.14
C VAL A 231 25.12 -4.48 -12.41
N LEU A 232 24.34 -4.72 -13.46
CA LEU A 232 24.55 -4.09 -14.77
C LEU A 232 24.56 -2.56 -14.71
N GLN A 233 23.65 -1.97 -13.93
CA GLN A 233 23.54 -0.52 -13.79
C GLN A 233 24.78 0.16 -13.18
N THR A 234 25.65 -0.61 -12.52
CA THR A 234 26.90 -0.09 -11.92
C THR A 234 28.16 -0.58 -12.62
N SER A 235 28.04 -1.26 -13.77
CA SER A 235 29.18 -1.80 -14.52
C SER A 235 30.06 -0.70 -15.11
N GLU A 236 29.46 0.42 -15.53
CA GLU A 236 30.16 1.56 -16.11
C GLU A 236 29.61 2.88 -15.53
N MET A 237 30.46 3.90 -15.42
CA MET A 237 30.09 5.21 -14.87
C MET A 237 28.93 5.86 -15.62
N GLU A 238 28.96 5.80 -16.95
CA GLU A 238 27.95 6.41 -17.81
C GLU A 238 26.58 5.73 -17.65
N ILE A 239 26.57 4.40 -17.55
CA ILE A 239 25.35 3.62 -17.29
C ILE A 239 24.81 3.94 -15.88
N ALA A 240 25.70 3.99 -14.88
CA ALA A 240 25.32 4.30 -13.52
C ALA A 240 24.64 5.67 -13.40
N LEU A 241 25.17 6.71 -14.03
CA LEU A 241 24.58 8.05 -14.03
C LEU A 241 23.20 8.12 -14.71
N ARG A 242 22.95 7.27 -15.68
CA ARG A 242 21.70 7.26 -16.45
C ARG A 242 20.63 6.34 -15.85
N GLU A 243 21.02 5.19 -15.28
CA GLU A 243 20.13 4.09 -14.96
C GLU A 243 20.02 3.80 -13.45
N THR A 244 20.60 4.66 -12.60
CA THR A 244 20.42 4.54 -11.15
C THR A 244 19.46 5.59 -10.61
N GLN A 245 18.97 5.33 -9.40
CA GLN A 245 18.03 6.19 -8.71
C GLN A 245 18.64 7.57 -8.41
N THR A 246 17.95 8.64 -8.79
CA THR A 246 18.35 10.04 -8.54
C THR A 246 17.44 10.77 -7.55
N GLN A 247 16.28 10.20 -7.23
CA GLN A 247 15.30 10.73 -6.28
C GLN A 247 14.60 9.60 -5.56
N PHE A 248 14.03 9.86 -4.39
CA PHE A 248 13.28 8.87 -3.62
C PHE A 248 12.07 9.48 -2.94
N TYR A 249 11.13 8.65 -2.52
CA TYR A 249 9.95 9.07 -1.77
C TYR A 249 10.17 8.89 -0.27
N ALA A 250 9.80 9.92 0.47
CA ALA A 250 9.76 9.93 1.93
C ALA A 250 8.41 10.49 2.40
N LEU A 251 7.91 10.03 3.54
CA LEU A 251 6.75 10.62 4.17
C LEU A 251 7.15 11.93 4.85
N ASP A 252 6.41 13.02 4.58
CA ASP A 252 6.56 14.29 5.27
C ASP A 252 5.77 14.26 6.59
N LEU A 253 6.47 14.41 7.72
CA LEU A 253 5.87 14.34 9.05
C LEU A 253 5.31 15.70 9.52
N LYS A 254 5.67 16.81 8.86
CA LYS A 254 5.18 18.15 9.20
C LYS A 254 3.85 18.50 8.55
N ASN A 255 3.62 17.97 7.36
CA ASN A 255 2.47 18.38 6.53
C ASN A 255 1.27 17.48 6.82
N THR A 256 0.74 17.57 8.04
CA THR A 256 -0.40 16.75 8.50
C THR A 256 -1.75 17.23 7.99
N GLY A 257 -1.81 18.42 7.37
CA GLY A 257 -3.06 19.07 6.93
C GLY A 257 -3.64 18.56 5.61
N CYS A 258 -2.87 17.81 4.85
CA CYS A 258 -3.32 17.13 3.64
C CYS A 258 -3.31 15.63 3.92
N LEU A 259 -4.43 14.95 3.73
CA LEU A 259 -4.41 13.50 3.52
C LEU A 259 -3.33 13.25 2.49
N LEU A 260 -2.22 12.64 2.91
CA LEU A 260 -1.10 12.43 2.02
C LEU A 260 -1.54 11.48 0.92
N TYR A 261 -2.08 12.08 -0.12
CA TYR A 261 -2.15 11.43 -1.39
C TYR A 261 -0.73 10.96 -1.69
N THR A 262 -0.56 9.67 -1.85
CA THR A 262 0.45 9.21 -2.76
C THR A 262 -0.04 9.71 -4.12
N SER A 263 0.19 11.00 -4.40
CA SER A 263 -0.10 11.59 -5.70
C SER A 263 0.53 10.71 -6.76
N PRO A 264 -0.20 10.33 -7.81
CA PRO A 264 0.47 9.81 -8.98
C PRO A 264 1.55 10.83 -9.35
N SER A 265 2.77 10.35 -9.57
CA SER A 265 3.89 11.17 -10.04
C SER A 265 3.39 12.07 -11.16
N PRO A 266 3.70 13.38 -11.17
CA PRO A 266 3.45 14.17 -12.35
C PRO A 266 4.16 13.50 -13.51
N ARG A 267 3.40 13.18 -14.55
CA ARG A 267 3.89 12.64 -15.81
C ARG A 267 4.75 13.65 -16.50
#